data_eb78a98db05a409f1608df201541a9eb
#
_entry.id   eb78a98db05a409f1608df201541a9eb
#
_cell.length_a   1.000
_cell.length_b   1.000
_cell.length_c   1.000
_cell.angle_alpha   90.00
_cell.angle_beta   90.00
_cell.angle_gamma   90.00
#
_symmetry.space_group_name_H-M   'P 1'
#
loop_
_entity.id
_entity.type
_entity.pdbx_description
1 polymer ?
#
loop_
_entity_poly.entity_id
_entity_poly.type
_entity_poly.pdbx_seq_one_letter_code
_entity_poly.pdbx_strand_id
1 'polypeptide(L)'
;MCGRFELKTKFEKLPTVLKQDYPSGLDSKYETQSLIRPNDPVLVIKNEGRIKTTFMKWGFIAPWARDPFDKERPRPFNARSETLEEKRLFSGSWKHKRCLIPASGFFEKKYRVRKANYETFWLGGIWSKWTSPDGAELESCCVLTTDPNDLIKPFHHRMPVIVPNGYEQEWTEQVKDADELKGLFPIMMGWSPCLLYTS
;
A
#
# COMPACT_ATOMS: atom_id res chain seq x y z
N MET A 1 -2.07 -4.25 -13.82
CA MET A 1 -2.30 -3.75 -12.43
C MET A 1 -1.32 -4.46 -11.52
N CYS A 2 -0.68 -3.72 -10.62
CA CYS A 2 0.27 -4.28 -9.66
C CYS A 2 -0.40 -5.36 -8.80
N GLY A 3 -0.25 -6.60 -9.19
CA GLY A 3 -0.79 -7.77 -8.48
C GLY A 3 0.30 -8.61 -7.82
N ARG A 4 1.54 -8.14 -7.86
CA ARG A 4 2.69 -8.80 -7.25
C ARG A 4 3.75 -7.75 -6.91
N PHE A 5 4.30 -7.83 -5.72
CA PHE A 5 5.45 -7.03 -5.33
C PHE A 5 6.40 -7.85 -4.44
N GLU A 6 7.50 -7.25 -4.05
CA GLU A 6 8.50 -7.88 -3.18
C GLU A 6 8.99 -6.91 -2.12
N LEU A 7 9.43 -7.45 -1.00
CA LEU A 7 10.13 -6.74 0.06
C LEU A 7 11.38 -7.54 0.44
N LYS A 8 12.48 -7.32 -0.31
CA LYS A 8 13.76 -8.00 -0.12
C LYS A 8 14.74 -7.25 0.80
N THR A 9 14.32 -6.11 1.31
CA THR A 9 15.13 -5.29 2.20
C THR A 9 15.25 -6.00 3.56
N LYS A 10 16.46 -6.20 4.05
CA LYS A 10 16.71 -6.75 5.39
C LYS A 10 16.19 -5.80 6.45
N PHE A 11 15.78 -6.33 7.61
CA PHE A 11 15.18 -5.56 8.69
C PHE A 11 16.00 -4.31 9.09
N GLU A 12 17.30 -4.46 9.21
CA GLU A 12 18.22 -3.38 9.62
C GLU A 12 18.23 -2.21 8.62
N LYS A 13 17.96 -2.52 7.34
CA LYS A 13 17.91 -1.55 6.22
C LYS A 13 16.52 -1.01 5.91
N LEU A 14 15.48 -1.47 6.61
CA LEU A 14 14.14 -0.90 6.48
C LEU A 14 14.13 0.57 6.92
N PRO A 15 13.25 1.40 6.35
CA PRO A 15 13.06 2.78 6.79
C PRO A 15 12.84 2.88 8.29
N THR A 16 13.44 3.88 8.93
CA THR A 16 13.40 4.05 10.39
C THR A 16 11.96 4.15 10.90
N VAL A 17 11.08 4.80 10.17
CA VAL A 17 9.66 4.94 10.51
C VAL A 17 8.96 3.58 10.71
N LEU A 18 9.34 2.56 9.94
CA LEU A 18 8.83 1.19 10.13
C LEU A 18 9.27 0.56 11.43
N LYS A 19 10.46 0.91 11.90
CA LYS A 19 11.07 0.29 13.09
C LYS A 19 10.62 0.95 14.40
N GLN A 20 10.12 2.20 14.35
CA GLN A 20 9.75 2.97 15.53
C GLN A 20 8.62 2.32 16.36
N ASP A 21 7.65 1.73 15.70
CA ASP A 21 6.52 1.05 16.35
C ASP A 21 6.29 -0.34 15.73
N TYR A 22 7.39 -1.04 15.45
CA TYR A 22 7.33 -2.41 14.95
C TYR A 22 6.83 -3.33 16.07
N PRO A 23 5.91 -4.27 15.80
CA PRO A 23 5.37 -5.14 16.82
C PRO A 23 6.48 -5.88 17.56
N SER A 24 6.55 -5.73 18.88
CA SER A 24 7.59 -6.33 19.72
C SER A 24 7.66 -7.85 19.56
N GLY A 25 8.87 -8.38 19.43
CA GLY A 25 9.11 -9.81 19.25
C GLY A 25 8.88 -10.33 17.83
N LEU A 26 8.49 -9.47 16.86
CA LEU A 26 8.40 -9.85 15.45
C LEU A 26 9.63 -9.45 14.63
N ASP A 27 10.50 -8.61 15.14
CA ASP A 27 11.77 -8.21 14.50
C ASP A 27 12.66 -9.42 14.20
N SER A 28 12.79 -10.35 15.14
CA SER A 28 13.52 -11.62 14.96
C SER A 28 12.84 -12.61 14.00
N LYS A 29 11.57 -12.39 13.70
CA LYS A 29 10.76 -13.22 12.78
C LYS A 29 10.55 -12.55 11.42
N TYR A 30 11.10 -11.37 11.23
CA TYR A 30 11.01 -10.69 9.94
C TYR A 30 11.79 -11.47 8.88
N GLU A 31 11.09 -11.82 7.83
CA GLU A 31 11.69 -12.47 6.65
C GLU A 31 11.49 -11.60 5.41
N THR A 32 12.52 -11.57 4.59
CA THR A 32 12.40 -10.93 3.28
C THR A 32 11.48 -11.75 2.37
N GLN A 33 10.62 -11.08 1.65
CA GLN A 33 9.64 -11.70 0.77
C GLN A 33 9.96 -11.39 -0.69
N SER A 34 10.32 -12.41 -1.45
CA SER A 34 10.64 -12.28 -2.88
C SER A 34 9.41 -12.21 -3.78
N LEU A 35 8.25 -12.57 -3.26
CA LEU A 35 6.99 -12.54 -3.99
C LEU A 35 5.81 -12.45 -3.03
N ILE A 36 5.13 -11.33 -3.05
CA ILE A 36 3.92 -11.05 -2.28
C ILE A 36 2.75 -10.96 -3.27
N ARG A 37 1.65 -11.64 -2.95
CA ARG A 37 0.45 -11.75 -3.79
C ARG A 37 -0.80 -11.26 -3.05
N PRO A 38 -1.88 -10.93 -3.76
CA PRO A 38 -3.17 -10.67 -3.14
C PRO A 38 -3.58 -11.80 -2.19
N ASN A 39 -4.11 -11.42 -1.05
CA ASN A 39 -4.46 -12.22 0.12
C ASN A 39 -3.29 -12.55 1.07
N ASP A 40 -2.04 -12.30 0.71
CA ASP A 40 -0.93 -12.44 1.64
C ASP A 40 -1.00 -11.35 2.73
N PRO A 41 -0.46 -11.60 3.93
CA PRO A 41 -0.21 -10.55 4.91
C PRO A 41 0.93 -9.65 4.42
N VAL A 42 0.73 -8.34 4.52
CA VAL A 42 1.71 -7.32 4.12
C VAL A 42 2.02 -6.39 5.27
N LEU A 43 3.28 -5.99 5.36
CA LEU A 43 3.72 -4.98 6.30
C LEU A 43 3.15 -3.62 5.88
N VAL A 44 2.66 -2.85 6.84
CA VAL A 44 1.98 -1.57 6.60
C VAL A 44 2.34 -0.58 7.70
N ILE A 45 2.54 0.69 7.33
CA ILE A 45 2.44 1.79 8.29
C ILE A 45 1.11 2.52 8.10
N LYS A 46 0.47 2.85 9.21
CA LYS A 46 -0.77 3.63 9.29
C LYS A 46 -0.67 4.67 10.39
N ASN A 47 -1.57 5.63 10.41
CA ASN A 47 -1.66 6.65 11.46
C ASN A 47 -3.03 6.56 12.17
N GLU A 48 -2.99 6.36 13.48
CA GLU A 48 -4.13 6.39 14.40
C GLU A 48 -3.79 7.30 15.58
N GLY A 49 -3.51 8.58 15.28
CA GLY A 49 -2.97 9.55 16.24
C GLY A 49 -1.44 9.46 16.39
N ARG A 50 -0.85 8.35 16.00
CA ARG A 50 0.60 8.14 15.81
C ARG A 50 0.84 7.11 14.71
N ILE A 51 2.02 7.16 14.12
CA ILE A 51 2.43 6.14 13.15
C ILE A 51 2.59 4.79 13.85
N LYS A 52 1.97 3.76 13.28
CA LYS A 52 2.04 2.37 13.75
C LYS A 52 2.42 1.46 12.61
N THR A 53 3.24 0.48 12.90
CA THR A 53 3.59 -0.62 12.01
C THR A 53 2.77 -1.86 12.36
N THR A 54 2.14 -2.47 11.38
CA THR A 54 1.30 -3.65 11.56
C THR A 54 1.30 -4.53 10.31
N PHE A 55 0.72 -5.72 10.41
CA PHE A 55 0.44 -6.57 9.26
C PHE A 55 -1.04 -6.50 8.91
N MET A 56 -1.34 -6.34 7.63
CA MET A 56 -2.71 -6.34 7.11
C MET A 56 -2.85 -7.34 5.98
N LYS A 57 -4.06 -7.84 5.79
CA LYS A 57 -4.39 -8.65 4.61
C LYS A 57 -4.41 -7.76 3.37
N TRP A 58 -3.67 -8.13 2.33
CA TRP A 58 -3.73 -7.44 1.03
C TRP A 58 -4.95 -7.91 0.24
N GLY A 59 -6.02 -7.17 0.32
CA GLY A 59 -7.35 -7.43 -0.25
C GLY A 59 -8.39 -6.75 0.63
N PHE A 60 -8.89 -5.62 0.16
CA PHE A 60 -9.72 -4.70 0.92
C PHE A 60 -11.06 -5.33 1.30
N ILE A 61 -11.36 -5.37 2.58
CA ILE A 61 -12.61 -5.86 3.16
C ILE A 61 -13.40 -4.64 3.64
N ALA A 62 -14.63 -4.52 3.16
CA ALA A 62 -15.50 -3.42 3.61
C ALA A 62 -15.79 -3.54 5.12
N PRO A 63 -15.76 -2.44 5.90
CA PRO A 63 -16.09 -2.47 7.33
C PRO A 63 -17.48 -3.04 7.63
N TRP A 64 -18.40 -2.96 6.68
CA TRP A 64 -19.78 -3.45 6.78
C TRP A 64 -20.01 -4.80 6.09
N ALA A 65 -18.94 -5.54 5.73
CA ALA A 65 -19.09 -6.86 5.15
C ALA A 65 -19.74 -7.81 6.17
N ARG A 66 -20.74 -8.58 5.74
CA ARG A 66 -21.36 -9.59 6.59
C ARG A 66 -20.40 -10.73 6.89
N ASP A 67 -19.72 -11.20 5.86
CA ASP A 67 -18.67 -12.22 5.94
C ASP A 67 -17.40 -11.68 5.27
N PRO A 68 -16.32 -11.47 6.02
CA PRO A 68 -15.03 -11.05 5.46
C PRO A 68 -14.33 -12.14 4.67
N PHE A 69 -14.81 -13.38 4.73
CA PHE A 69 -14.25 -14.56 4.05
C PHE A 69 -15.11 -15.05 2.87
N ASP A 70 -16.22 -14.38 2.57
CA ASP A 70 -17.09 -14.69 1.45
C ASP A 70 -16.28 -14.72 0.13
N LYS A 71 -16.22 -15.88 -0.51
CA LYS A 71 -15.45 -16.11 -1.73
C LYS A 71 -16.13 -15.53 -2.97
N GLU A 72 -17.43 -15.31 -2.93
CA GLU A 72 -18.20 -14.76 -4.04
C GLU A 72 -18.08 -13.23 -4.14
N ARG A 73 -17.64 -12.56 -3.07
CA ARG A 73 -17.45 -11.13 -3.06
C ARG A 73 -16.01 -10.75 -3.37
N PRO A 74 -15.77 -9.97 -4.43
CA PRO A 74 -14.44 -9.53 -4.77
C PRO A 74 -13.86 -8.67 -3.63
N ARG A 75 -12.64 -9.00 -3.26
CA ARG A 75 -11.82 -8.19 -2.36
C ARG A 75 -10.81 -7.46 -3.19
N PRO A 76 -11.05 -6.20 -3.56
CA PRO A 76 -10.13 -5.47 -4.41
C PRO A 76 -8.78 -5.33 -3.70
N PHE A 77 -7.73 -5.82 -4.35
CA PHE A 77 -6.36 -5.64 -3.89
C PHE A 77 -5.75 -4.34 -4.43
N ASN A 78 -6.40 -3.70 -5.42
CA ASN A 78 -6.07 -2.39 -5.94
C ASN A 78 -7.31 -1.50 -6.02
N ALA A 79 -7.12 -0.18 -5.85
CA ALA A 79 -8.13 0.84 -6.11
C ALA A 79 -7.56 1.94 -7.01
N ARG A 80 -8.37 2.48 -7.90
CA ARG A 80 -7.96 3.59 -8.78
C ARG A 80 -8.03 4.90 -8.01
N SER A 81 -6.93 5.65 -7.97
CA SER A 81 -6.84 6.93 -7.27
C SER A 81 -7.88 7.94 -7.75
N GLU A 82 -8.19 7.93 -9.05
CA GLU A 82 -9.08 8.88 -9.71
C GLU A 82 -10.55 8.73 -9.30
N THR A 83 -10.95 7.60 -8.75
CA THR A 83 -12.36 7.31 -8.43
C THR A 83 -12.59 6.94 -6.95
N LEU A 84 -11.61 7.21 -6.07
CA LEU A 84 -11.71 6.85 -4.65
C LEU A 84 -12.84 7.57 -3.93
N GLU A 85 -13.05 8.85 -4.24
CA GLU A 85 -14.07 9.67 -3.60
C GLU A 85 -15.48 9.26 -4.00
N GLU A 86 -15.65 8.83 -5.25
CA GLU A 86 -16.95 8.45 -5.81
C GLU A 86 -17.42 7.08 -5.33
N LYS A 87 -16.47 6.17 -5.03
CA LYS A 87 -16.79 4.81 -4.67
C LYS A 87 -17.03 4.67 -3.18
N ARG A 88 -18.29 4.40 -2.79
CA ARG A 88 -18.67 4.14 -1.40
C ARG A 88 -17.73 3.17 -0.67
N LEU A 89 -17.20 2.17 -1.37
CA LEU A 89 -16.29 1.19 -0.80
C LEU A 89 -15.00 1.83 -0.26
N PHE A 90 -14.50 2.88 -0.90
CA PHE A 90 -13.19 3.45 -0.63
C PHE A 90 -13.23 4.86 -0.02
N SER A 91 -14.29 5.63 -0.27
CA SER A 91 -14.32 7.06 0.05
C SER A 91 -14.04 7.38 1.52
N GLY A 92 -14.59 6.60 2.46
CA GLY A 92 -14.30 6.78 3.88
C GLY A 92 -12.84 6.47 4.25
N SER A 93 -12.28 5.39 3.68
CA SER A 93 -10.88 5.04 3.92
C SER A 93 -9.92 5.99 3.22
N TRP A 94 -10.28 6.52 2.07
CA TRP A 94 -9.51 7.54 1.38
C TRP A 94 -9.33 8.79 2.24
N LYS A 95 -10.37 9.24 2.90
CA LYS A 95 -10.32 10.43 3.76
C LYS A 95 -9.55 10.21 5.07
N HIS A 96 -9.70 9.04 5.68
CA HIS A 96 -9.30 8.85 7.07
C HIS A 96 -8.34 7.69 7.34
N LYS A 97 -8.13 6.80 6.38
CA LYS A 97 -7.40 5.54 6.58
C LYS A 97 -6.44 5.25 5.43
N ARG A 98 -5.55 6.21 5.16
CA ARG A 98 -4.45 5.99 4.24
C ARG A 98 -3.32 5.24 4.93
N CYS A 99 -2.58 4.46 4.17
CA CYS A 99 -1.46 3.68 4.65
C CYS A 99 -0.35 3.62 3.61
N LEU A 100 0.82 3.18 4.03
CA LEU A 100 1.97 2.95 3.17
C LEU A 100 2.43 1.49 3.31
N ILE A 101 2.72 0.87 2.19
CA ILE A 101 3.16 -0.51 2.09
C ILE A 101 4.60 -0.49 1.56
N PRO A 102 5.60 -0.94 2.32
CA PRO A 102 6.98 -0.96 1.87
C PRO A 102 7.18 -2.00 0.77
N ALA A 103 7.93 -1.62 -0.25
CA ALA A 103 8.31 -2.51 -1.34
C ALA A 103 9.75 -2.25 -1.78
N SER A 104 10.47 -3.28 -2.18
CA SER A 104 11.76 -3.18 -2.86
C SER A 104 11.65 -3.32 -4.37
N GLY A 105 10.48 -3.73 -4.86
CA GLY A 105 10.13 -3.84 -6.26
C GLY A 105 8.71 -4.32 -6.45
N PHE A 106 8.15 -4.07 -7.63
CA PHE A 106 6.86 -4.62 -8.03
C PHE A 106 6.96 -5.26 -9.42
N PHE A 107 6.00 -6.12 -9.73
CA PHE A 107 5.99 -6.87 -10.99
C PHE A 107 4.81 -6.46 -11.85
N GLU A 108 5.09 -6.21 -13.13
CA GLU A 108 4.07 -5.98 -14.15
C GLU A 108 4.37 -6.85 -15.36
N LYS A 109 3.48 -7.81 -15.64
CA LYS A 109 3.70 -8.89 -16.61
C LYS A 109 5.01 -9.64 -16.30
N LYS A 110 5.99 -9.60 -17.20
CA LYS A 110 7.33 -10.20 -17.03
C LYS A 110 8.37 -9.22 -16.50
N TYR A 111 8.00 -7.96 -16.29
CA TYR A 111 8.94 -6.92 -15.86
C TYR A 111 8.93 -6.77 -14.35
N ARG A 112 10.12 -6.60 -13.79
CA ARG A 112 10.35 -6.22 -12.40
C ARG A 112 10.78 -4.75 -12.36
N VAL A 113 10.06 -3.94 -11.63
CA VAL A 113 10.33 -2.50 -11.47
C VAL A 113 10.85 -2.25 -10.06
N ARG A 114 11.98 -1.56 -9.93
CA ARG A 114 12.63 -1.23 -8.66
C ARG A 114 13.44 0.06 -8.78
N LYS A 115 13.85 0.63 -7.65
CA LYS A 115 14.85 1.70 -7.67
C LYS A 115 16.22 1.20 -8.10
N ALA A 116 17.03 2.07 -8.74
CA ALA A 116 18.40 1.74 -9.17
C ALA A 116 19.31 1.35 -8.00
N ASN A 117 19.17 2.08 -6.89
CA ASN A 117 19.96 1.89 -5.67
C ASN A 117 19.42 0.76 -4.75
N TYR A 118 18.40 0.01 -5.21
CA TYR A 118 17.73 -1.08 -4.45
C TYR A 118 17.08 -0.66 -3.14
N GLU A 119 16.86 0.61 -2.93
CA GLU A 119 16.17 1.11 -1.74
C GLU A 119 14.69 0.73 -1.72
N THR A 120 14.19 0.56 -0.51
CA THR A 120 12.75 0.45 -0.25
C THR A 120 12.04 1.75 -0.63
N PHE A 121 10.86 1.61 -1.19
CA PHE A 121 9.94 2.71 -1.49
C PHE A 121 8.53 2.36 -0.99
N TRP A 122 7.67 3.36 -0.97
CA TRP A 122 6.33 3.23 -0.46
C TRP A 122 5.31 3.07 -1.58
N LEU A 123 4.52 2.01 -1.50
CA LEU A 123 3.27 1.93 -2.24
C LEU A 123 2.19 2.63 -1.43
N GLY A 124 1.54 3.62 -2.01
CA GLY A 124 0.39 4.30 -1.40
C GLY A 124 -0.82 3.36 -1.36
N GLY A 125 -1.47 3.30 -0.21
CA GLY A 125 -2.62 2.45 0.01
C GLY A 125 -3.70 3.10 0.87
N ILE A 126 -4.81 2.41 0.95
CA ILE A 126 -5.87 2.65 1.92
C ILE A 126 -6.16 1.37 2.67
N TRP A 127 -6.65 1.50 3.91
CA TRP A 127 -6.96 0.36 4.75
C TRP A 127 -8.35 0.45 5.37
N SER A 128 -8.83 -0.67 5.87
CA SER A 128 -10.07 -0.78 6.61
C SER A 128 -9.93 -1.75 7.75
N LYS A 129 -10.81 -1.59 8.73
CA LYS A 129 -10.98 -2.50 9.85
C LYS A 129 -12.41 -3.05 9.79
N TRP A 130 -12.52 -4.35 9.74
CA TRP A 130 -13.75 -5.09 9.92
C TRP A 130 -13.79 -5.65 11.35
N THR A 131 -14.95 -5.60 11.98
CA THR A 131 -15.13 -6.12 13.33
C THR A 131 -16.27 -7.13 13.30
N SER A 132 -15.99 -8.32 13.81
CA SER A 132 -16.99 -9.39 13.95
C SER A 132 -17.98 -9.10 15.09
N PRO A 133 -19.13 -9.78 15.13
CA PRO A 133 -20.12 -9.61 16.20
C PRO A 133 -19.58 -9.96 17.60
N ASP A 134 -18.58 -10.84 17.70
CA ASP A 134 -17.89 -11.21 18.94
C ASP A 134 -16.67 -10.31 19.26
N GLY A 135 -16.45 -9.26 18.47
CA GLY A 135 -15.42 -8.26 18.71
C GLY A 135 -14.04 -8.57 18.11
N ALA A 136 -13.87 -9.67 17.36
CA ALA A 136 -12.62 -9.93 16.66
C ALA A 136 -12.42 -8.91 15.52
N GLU A 137 -11.21 -8.40 15.38
CA GLU A 137 -10.86 -7.38 14.39
C GLU A 137 -10.00 -7.97 13.27
N LEU A 138 -10.27 -7.54 12.04
CA LEU A 138 -9.50 -7.90 10.86
C LEU A 138 -9.15 -6.63 10.07
N GLU A 139 -7.88 -6.34 9.97
CA GLU A 139 -7.37 -5.23 9.17
C GLU A 139 -6.99 -5.70 7.76
N SER A 140 -7.37 -4.91 6.78
CA SER A 140 -7.08 -5.17 5.37
C SER A 140 -6.75 -3.89 4.63
N CYS A 141 -5.97 -4.01 3.55
CA CYS A 141 -5.56 -2.88 2.73
C CYS A 141 -5.66 -3.19 1.24
N CYS A 142 -5.61 -2.14 0.43
CA CYS A 142 -5.36 -2.24 -1.00
C CYS A 142 -4.35 -1.19 -1.45
N VAL A 143 -3.62 -1.51 -2.52
CA VAL A 143 -2.68 -0.59 -3.16
C VAL A 143 -3.45 0.35 -4.08
N LEU A 144 -3.12 1.64 -4.04
CA LEU A 144 -3.64 2.61 -4.97
C LEU A 144 -2.90 2.52 -6.30
N THR A 145 -3.63 2.72 -7.38
CA THR A 145 -3.06 2.76 -8.73
C THR A 145 -3.45 4.05 -9.43
N THR A 146 -2.56 4.53 -10.29
CA THR A 146 -2.73 5.74 -11.09
C THR A 146 -2.33 5.49 -12.54
N ASP A 147 -2.46 6.50 -13.39
CA ASP A 147 -1.97 6.44 -14.75
C ASP A 147 -0.46 6.20 -14.77
N PRO A 148 0.05 5.47 -15.76
CA PRO A 148 1.45 5.13 -15.83
C PRO A 148 2.29 6.34 -16.24
N ASN A 149 3.47 6.48 -15.67
CA ASN A 149 4.49 7.38 -16.19
C ASN A 149 5.11 6.83 -17.50
N ASP A 150 5.98 7.61 -18.15
CA ASP A 150 6.58 7.24 -19.43
C ASP A 150 7.39 5.94 -19.39
N LEU A 151 7.92 5.57 -18.23
CA LEU A 151 8.65 4.31 -18.06
C LEU A 151 7.70 3.10 -18.08
N ILE A 152 6.55 3.18 -17.40
CA ILE A 152 5.61 2.06 -17.24
C ILE A 152 4.63 1.97 -18.42
N LYS A 153 4.30 3.11 -19.03
CA LYS A 153 3.33 3.20 -20.14
C LYS A 153 3.54 2.18 -21.27
N PRO A 154 4.77 1.86 -21.72
CA PRO A 154 4.99 0.83 -22.73
C PRO A 154 4.58 -0.58 -22.31
N PHE A 155 4.48 -0.85 -21.01
CA PHE A 155 4.26 -2.20 -20.45
C PHE A 155 2.85 -2.38 -19.91
N HIS A 156 2.31 -1.32 -19.29
CA HIS A 156 0.98 -1.36 -18.69
C HIS A 156 0.32 0.02 -18.66
N HIS A 157 -1.01 0.03 -18.70
CA HIS A 157 -1.83 1.25 -18.65
C HIS A 157 -2.09 1.77 -17.22
N ARG A 158 -1.52 1.11 -16.19
CA ARG A 158 -1.61 1.53 -14.78
C ARG A 158 -0.29 1.26 -14.08
N MET A 159 0.02 2.07 -13.05
CA MET A 159 1.11 1.82 -12.11
C MET A 159 0.62 2.00 -10.68
N PRO A 160 1.30 1.41 -9.68
CA PRO A 160 0.99 1.72 -8.29
C PRO A 160 1.33 3.18 -7.99
N VAL A 161 0.56 3.80 -7.11
CA VAL A 161 0.92 5.08 -6.51
C VAL A 161 2.19 4.89 -5.68
N ILE A 162 3.23 5.66 -5.98
CA ILE A 162 4.49 5.63 -5.25
C ILE A 162 4.59 6.92 -4.43
N VAL A 163 4.69 6.78 -3.12
CA VAL A 163 4.88 7.92 -2.21
C VAL A 163 6.37 8.11 -1.95
N PRO A 164 6.94 9.29 -2.19
CA PRO A 164 8.35 9.56 -1.93
C PRO A 164 8.69 9.42 -0.43
N ASN A 165 9.94 9.05 -0.14
CA ASN A 165 10.44 9.07 1.23
C ASN A 165 10.40 10.50 1.79
N GLY A 166 10.03 10.65 3.04
CA GLY A 166 9.86 11.94 3.71
C GLY A 166 8.42 12.44 3.75
N TYR A 167 7.50 11.80 3.00
CA TYR A 167 6.07 12.14 2.99
C TYR A 167 5.21 11.14 3.75
N GLU A 168 5.83 10.29 4.58
CA GLU A 168 5.12 9.21 5.29
C GLU A 168 4.06 9.76 6.24
N GLN A 169 4.37 10.81 6.96
CA GLN A 169 3.45 11.43 7.89
C GLN A 169 2.30 12.11 7.15
N GLU A 170 2.59 12.99 6.21
CA GLU A 170 1.59 13.71 5.41
C GLU A 170 0.63 12.75 4.70
N TRP A 171 1.17 11.66 4.12
CA TRP A 171 0.34 10.66 3.46
C TRP A 171 -0.61 9.95 4.41
N THR A 172 -0.16 9.61 5.60
CA THR A 172 -0.94 8.82 6.57
C THR A 172 -1.81 9.66 7.49
N GLU A 173 -1.58 10.97 7.59
CA GLU A 173 -2.40 11.89 8.37
C GLU A 173 -3.83 11.97 7.83
N GLN A 174 -4.79 12.11 8.75
CA GLN A 174 -6.15 12.40 8.38
C GLN A 174 -6.22 13.82 7.83
N VAL A 175 -6.78 13.97 6.64
CA VAL A 175 -6.99 15.30 6.06
C VAL A 175 -8.35 15.85 6.43
N LYS A 176 -8.41 17.17 6.55
CA LYS A 176 -9.63 17.88 6.91
C LYS A 176 -10.55 18.05 5.70
N ASP A 177 -9.96 18.16 4.51
CA ASP A 177 -10.74 18.33 3.27
C ASP A 177 -10.11 17.59 2.07
N ALA A 178 -10.88 17.52 0.97
CA ALA A 178 -10.49 16.82 -0.23
C ALA A 178 -9.41 17.57 -1.05
N ASP A 179 -9.25 18.88 -0.86
CA ASP A 179 -8.32 19.69 -1.63
C ASP A 179 -6.88 19.52 -1.10
N GLU A 180 -6.71 19.31 0.21
CA GLU A 180 -5.42 18.90 0.79
C GLU A 180 -4.93 17.57 0.17
N LEU A 181 -5.85 16.63 -0.10
CA LEU A 181 -5.52 15.36 -0.76
C LEU A 181 -5.07 15.53 -2.20
N LYS A 182 -5.69 16.45 -2.95
CA LYS A 182 -5.30 16.74 -4.34
C LYS A 182 -3.89 17.29 -4.43
N GLY A 183 -3.43 18.03 -3.42
CA GLY A 183 -2.07 18.54 -3.31
C GLY A 183 -0.98 17.46 -3.24
N LEU A 184 -1.33 16.23 -2.80
CA LEU A 184 -0.40 15.11 -2.74
C LEU A 184 -0.19 14.40 -4.09
N PHE A 185 -1.14 14.49 -5.03
CA PHE A 185 -1.05 13.80 -6.33
C PHE A 185 0.12 14.25 -7.21
N PRO A 186 0.44 15.54 -7.35
CA PRO A 186 1.60 15.98 -8.14
C PRO A 186 2.93 15.45 -7.62
N ILE A 187 3.06 15.31 -6.30
CA ILE A 187 4.27 14.79 -5.64
C ILE A 187 4.47 13.30 -6.00
N MET A 188 3.38 12.54 -6.11
CA MET A 188 3.40 11.12 -6.45
C MET A 188 3.74 10.86 -7.92
N MET A 189 3.47 11.81 -8.82
CA MET A 189 3.76 11.71 -10.25
C MET A 189 5.21 12.06 -10.60
N GLY A 190 5.92 12.77 -9.72
CA GLY A 190 7.31 13.19 -9.93
C GLY A 190 8.36 12.09 -9.73
N TRP A 191 7.94 10.88 -9.34
CA TRP A 191 8.88 9.78 -9.12
C TRP A 191 9.40 9.21 -10.43
N SER A 192 10.69 9.39 -10.69
CA SER A 192 11.38 8.74 -11.82
C SER A 192 11.96 7.41 -11.36
N PRO A 193 11.36 6.28 -11.70
CA PRO A 193 11.93 4.97 -11.37
C PRO A 193 13.15 4.73 -12.23
N CYS A 194 14.24 4.39 -11.60
CA CYS A 194 15.42 3.94 -12.28
C CYS A 194 15.35 2.43 -12.48
N LEU A 195 15.31 1.98 -13.71
CA LEU A 195 15.55 0.64 -14.20
C LEU A 195 14.40 -0.38 -14.11
N LEU A 196 13.98 -0.78 -15.28
CA LEU A 196 13.27 -2.03 -15.56
C LEU A 196 14.28 -3.18 -15.68
N TYR A 197 14.02 -4.28 -14.96
CA TYR A 197 14.68 -5.55 -15.24
C TYR A 197 13.65 -6.54 -15.77
N THR A 198 14.01 -7.20 -16.86
CA THR A 198 13.35 -8.44 -17.27
C THR A 198 13.93 -9.57 -16.42
N SER A 199 13.10 -10.32 -15.74
CA SER A 199 13.49 -11.62 -15.16
C SER A 199 13.47 -12.68 -16.23
#